data_1394efe954e6472cfcd688d69f8f107e
#
_entry.id   1394efe954e6472cfcd688d69f8f107e
#
_cell.length_a   1.000
_cell.length_b   1.000
_cell.length_c   1.000
_cell.angle_alpha   90.00
_cell.angle_beta   90.00
_cell.angle_gamma   90.00
#
_symmetry.space_group_name_H-M   'P 1'
#
loop_
_entity.id
_entity.type
_entity.pdbx_description
1 polymer ?
#
loop_
_entity_poly.entity_id
_entity_poly.type
_entity_poly.pdbx_seq_one_letter_code
_entity_poly.pdbx_strand_id
1 'polypeptide(L)'
;MPGENLTAAQIAAAYRQLLGREASAADIEVQLALPDLDALLRTILDSEEYAVRLAEASNVSARDPARVNIYHPDLAEFGPAPGTRSPDGNAIVGLGGQLLLRGGTNAILDQFTGEVEMAPDWLDDWRELTLVRRAEIAEMGLASALLMVPDKLAVYEDRYPEPLERRGPRPAERLWATPELELLYPLEELRAAAMSEDVYLRTDTHLTFRGNDLLFRSLIAPLGIAAASVPDFAAMPLRSYPISGDLGNKFQPQIVSIVSEPNTLGAAEIIADNRAEIEAVGGHVGTRRVFRNESAPDRRVAVLFGDSFGFSAAFYQGISWFMAQIFRETHFIWIPFGWDPDYVRRVGAEAVLIQGAERFAARVPPPRSEVEALAAETLRR
;
A
#
# COMPACT_ATOMS: atom_id res chain seq x y z
N MET A 1 -17.52 33.76 -1.26
CA MET A 1 -17.36 34.21 0.13
C MET A 1 -16.06 35.00 0.18
N PRO A 2 -15.94 36.15 0.90
CA PRO A 2 -14.65 36.79 1.02
C PRO A 2 -13.72 35.84 1.75
N GLY A 3 -12.52 35.59 1.19
CA GLY A 3 -11.56 34.66 1.73
C GLY A 3 -11.21 35.01 3.19
N GLU A 4 -11.18 34.01 4.06
CA GLU A 4 -10.63 34.19 5.38
C GLU A 4 -9.15 34.54 5.27
N ASN A 5 -8.70 35.54 6.05
CA ASN A 5 -7.31 35.94 6.05
C ASN A 5 -6.42 34.77 6.45
N LEU A 6 -5.33 34.60 5.72
CA LEU A 6 -4.32 33.57 5.99
C LEU A 6 -3.77 33.68 7.42
N THR A 7 -3.66 32.57 8.13
CA THR A 7 -3.16 32.52 9.50
C THR A 7 -1.75 31.95 9.58
N ALA A 8 -0.99 32.32 10.63
CA ALA A 8 0.34 31.77 10.87
C ALA A 8 0.33 30.24 11.05
N ALA A 9 -0.76 29.67 11.61
CA ALA A 9 -0.93 28.24 11.77
C ALA A 9 -1.06 27.52 10.42
N GLN A 10 -1.81 28.08 9.48
CA GLN A 10 -1.96 27.55 8.12
C GLN A 10 -0.63 27.59 7.34
N ILE A 11 0.14 28.69 7.49
CA ILE A 11 1.47 28.82 6.89
C ILE A 11 2.41 27.75 7.46
N ALA A 12 2.47 27.61 8.79
CA ALA A 12 3.31 26.60 9.43
C ALA A 12 2.92 25.18 9.01
N ALA A 13 1.63 24.88 8.90
CA ALA A 13 1.14 23.58 8.41
C ALA A 13 1.57 23.34 6.97
N ALA A 14 1.41 24.30 6.06
CA ALA A 14 1.81 24.19 4.66
C ALA A 14 3.32 23.94 4.51
N TYR A 15 4.15 24.67 5.26
CA TYR A 15 5.61 24.49 5.22
C TYR A 15 6.04 23.09 5.72
N ARG A 16 5.48 22.64 6.86
CA ARG A 16 5.75 21.27 7.34
C ARG A 16 5.36 20.22 6.30
N GLN A 17 4.18 20.37 5.70
CA GLN A 17 3.64 19.37 4.78
C GLN A 17 4.36 19.35 3.44
N LEU A 18 4.61 20.50 2.84
CA LEU A 18 5.13 20.61 1.51
C LEU A 18 6.65 20.65 1.46
N LEU A 19 7.25 21.41 2.34
CA LEU A 19 8.68 21.62 2.37
C LEU A 19 9.39 20.76 3.43
N GLY A 20 8.63 20.09 4.34
CA GLY A 20 9.14 19.20 5.39
C GLY A 20 10.03 19.91 6.40
N ARG A 21 9.82 21.18 6.59
CA ARG A 21 10.51 21.99 7.59
C ARG A 21 9.53 22.92 8.29
N GLU A 22 9.90 23.42 9.46
CA GLU A 22 9.17 24.49 10.11
C GLU A 22 9.30 25.79 9.32
N ALA A 23 8.20 26.56 9.29
CA ALA A 23 8.24 27.93 8.79
C ALA A 23 9.00 28.81 9.77
N SER A 24 9.99 29.54 9.32
CA SER A 24 10.67 30.55 10.11
C SER A 24 9.76 31.77 10.37
N ALA A 25 10.11 32.63 11.33
CA ALA A 25 9.36 33.87 11.55
C ALA A 25 9.33 34.77 10.29
N ALA A 26 10.40 34.77 9.50
CA ALA A 26 10.47 35.51 8.24
C ALA A 26 9.56 34.88 7.16
N ASP A 27 9.49 33.55 7.08
CA ASP A 27 8.57 32.87 6.17
C ASP A 27 7.13 33.26 6.51
N ILE A 28 6.75 33.22 7.77
CA ILE A 28 5.40 33.56 8.22
C ILE A 28 5.07 35.02 7.88
N GLU A 29 5.98 35.96 8.20
CA GLU A 29 5.79 37.39 7.93
C GLU A 29 5.56 37.67 6.44
N VAL A 30 6.37 37.07 5.57
CA VAL A 30 6.25 37.25 4.11
C VAL A 30 4.95 36.63 3.58
N GLN A 31 4.59 35.45 4.04
CA GLN A 31 3.43 34.74 3.53
C GLN A 31 2.10 35.30 4.04
N LEU A 32 2.06 35.94 5.21
CA LEU A 32 0.86 36.63 5.71
C LEU A 32 0.40 37.80 4.81
N ALA A 33 1.25 38.26 3.87
CA ALA A 33 0.87 39.25 2.87
C ALA A 33 0.03 38.68 1.73
N LEU A 34 -0.07 37.36 1.61
CA LEU A 34 -0.91 36.71 0.58
C LEU A 34 -2.39 36.82 0.93
N PRO A 35 -3.27 36.89 -0.08
CA PRO A 35 -4.70 37.13 0.14
C PRO A 35 -5.42 35.97 0.83
N ASP A 36 -4.99 34.75 0.59
CA ASP A 36 -5.64 33.53 1.07
C ASP A 36 -4.71 32.32 1.02
N LEU A 37 -5.21 31.17 1.47
CA LEU A 37 -4.47 29.93 1.47
C LEU A 37 -4.16 29.42 0.06
N ASP A 38 -5.06 29.61 -0.91
CA ASP A 38 -4.84 29.21 -2.29
C ASP A 38 -3.59 29.91 -2.88
N ALA A 39 -3.43 31.20 -2.60
CA ALA A 39 -2.25 31.96 -3.01
C ALA A 39 -0.98 31.46 -2.33
N LEU A 40 -1.03 31.11 -1.03
CA LEU A 40 0.08 30.49 -0.31
C LEU A 40 0.48 29.15 -0.93
N LEU A 41 -0.49 28.27 -1.17
CA LEU A 41 -0.23 26.96 -1.73
C LEU A 41 0.41 27.05 -3.12
N ARG A 42 -0.09 27.92 -3.98
CA ARG A 42 0.53 28.19 -5.30
C ARG A 42 1.95 28.69 -5.14
N THR A 43 2.19 29.65 -4.26
CA THR A 43 3.52 30.21 -4.03
C THR A 43 4.52 29.15 -3.60
N ILE A 44 4.11 28.23 -2.69
CA ILE A 44 4.97 27.13 -2.26
C ILE A 44 5.18 26.11 -3.38
N LEU A 45 4.12 25.71 -4.09
CA LEU A 45 4.17 24.73 -5.15
C LEU A 45 5.02 25.20 -6.36
N ASP A 46 5.04 26.51 -6.63
CA ASP A 46 5.86 27.12 -7.69
C ASP A 46 7.30 27.41 -7.22
N SER A 47 7.63 27.13 -5.96
CA SER A 47 8.95 27.44 -5.41
C SER A 47 10.01 26.43 -5.88
N GLU A 48 11.25 26.92 -6.04
CA GLU A 48 12.41 26.08 -6.31
C GLU A 48 12.64 25.05 -5.18
N GLU A 49 12.39 25.44 -3.92
CA GLU A 49 12.52 24.54 -2.77
C GLU A 49 11.57 23.34 -2.88
N TYR A 50 10.32 23.57 -3.30
CA TYR A 50 9.37 22.48 -3.54
C TYR A 50 9.78 21.61 -4.74
N ALA A 51 10.25 22.21 -5.83
CA ALA A 51 10.72 21.48 -7.01
C ALA A 51 11.92 20.58 -6.69
N VAL A 52 12.90 21.07 -5.89
CA VAL A 52 14.02 20.25 -5.40
C VAL A 52 13.52 19.07 -4.56
N ARG A 53 12.57 19.33 -3.65
CA ARG A 53 12.01 18.29 -2.81
C ARG A 53 11.24 17.22 -3.59
N LEU A 54 10.50 17.61 -4.62
CA LEU A 54 9.86 16.68 -5.56
C LEU A 54 10.89 15.84 -6.33
N ALA A 55 11.99 16.43 -6.77
CA ALA A 55 13.04 15.74 -7.50
C ALA A 55 13.81 14.75 -6.60
N GLU A 56 14.01 15.08 -5.32
CA GLU A 56 14.61 14.19 -4.32
C GLU A 56 13.72 12.98 -4.00
N ALA A 57 12.39 13.13 -4.12
CA ALA A 57 11.44 12.04 -4.02
C ALA A 57 11.44 11.23 -5.34
N SER A 58 12.47 10.45 -5.57
CA SER A 58 12.89 9.80 -6.82
C SER A 58 11.84 8.98 -7.60
N ASN A 59 10.57 8.98 -7.19
CA ASN A 59 9.47 8.26 -7.82
C ASN A 59 8.29 9.15 -8.24
N VAL A 60 8.36 10.45 -7.98
CA VAL A 60 7.35 11.39 -8.44
C VAL A 60 7.86 12.02 -9.72
N SER A 61 7.28 11.65 -10.87
CA SER A 61 7.59 12.36 -12.12
C SER A 61 7.37 13.86 -11.89
N ALA A 62 8.33 14.68 -12.32
CA ALA A 62 8.23 16.13 -12.24
C ALA A 62 6.92 16.58 -12.94
N ARG A 63 5.90 16.86 -12.15
CA ARG A 63 4.59 17.32 -12.60
C ARG A 63 4.46 18.77 -12.22
N ASP A 64 3.74 19.51 -13.05
CA ASP A 64 3.48 20.93 -12.81
C ASP A 64 2.86 21.15 -11.42
N PRO A 65 3.61 21.70 -10.45
CA PRO A 65 3.12 21.87 -9.08
C PRO A 65 1.89 22.78 -8.99
N ALA A 66 1.73 23.71 -9.92
CA ALA A 66 0.57 24.62 -9.98
C ALA A 66 -0.77 23.89 -10.19
N ARG A 67 -0.74 22.60 -10.53
CA ARG A 67 -1.92 21.76 -10.75
C ARG A 67 -2.24 20.81 -9.60
N VAL A 68 -1.58 20.96 -8.47
CA VAL A 68 -1.71 20.02 -7.34
C VAL A 68 -2.52 20.66 -6.22
N ASN A 69 -3.58 20.01 -5.79
CA ASN A 69 -4.28 20.32 -4.55
C ASN A 69 -3.64 19.51 -3.42
N ILE A 70 -3.55 20.14 -2.23
CA ILE A 70 -2.96 19.52 -1.07
C ILE A 70 -4.06 19.10 -0.13
N TYR A 71 -3.94 17.85 0.34
CA TYR A 71 -4.87 17.29 1.27
C TYR A 71 -4.13 16.85 2.53
N HIS A 72 -4.29 17.62 3.59
CA HIS A 72 -3.79 17.27 4.92
C HIS A 72 -4.86 17.58 5.97
N PRO A 73 -4.92 16.87 7.12
CA PRO A 73 -5.92 17.15 8.16
C PRO A 73 -6.01 18.59 8.56
N ASP A 74 -4.87 19.25 8.73
CA ASP A 74 -4.79 20.67 9.10
C ASP A 74 -5.17 21.61 7.95
N LEU A 75 -5.31 21.08 6.72
CA LEU A 75 -5.66 21.78 5.49
C LEU A 75 -6.87 21.16 4.78
N ALA A 76 -7.57 20.22 5.43
CA ALA A 76 -8.69 19.48 4.84
C ALA A 76 -9.86 20.38 4.43
N GLU A 77 -10.04 21.51 5.11
CA GLU A 77 -11.06 22.52 4.80
C GLU A 77 -10.84 23.22 3.44
N PHE A 78 -9.63 23.13 2.88
CA PHE A 78 -9.21 23.79 1.64
C PHE A 78 -9.07 22.82 0.46
N GLY A 79 -9.18 21.52 0.72
CA GLY A 79 -9.16 20.49 -0.32
C GLY A 79 -10.54 20.30 -0.98
N PRO A 80 -10.65 19.37 -1.94
CA PRO A 80 -11.95 19.02 -2.50
C PRO A 80 -12.89 18.48 -1.42
N ALA A 81 -14.14 18.91 -1.46
CA ALA A 81 -15.13 18.51 -0.47
C ALA A 81 -15.34 16.98 -0.46
N PRO A 82 -15.64 16.38 0.71
CA PRO A 82 -16.09 14.99 0.77
C PRO A 82 -17.24 14.73 -0.21
N GLY A 83 -17.21 13.59 -0.89
CA GLY A 83 -18.15 13.25 -1.97
C GLY A 83 -17.68 13.66 -3.37
N THR A 84 -16.65 14.50 -3.50
CA THR A 84 -16.05 14.81 -4.80
C THR A 84 -15.47 13.54 -5.42
N ARG A 85 -15.87 13.23 -6.66
CA ARG A 85 -15.41 12.06 -7.41
C ARG A 85 -14.31 12.43 -8.40
N SER A 86 -13.40 11.51 -8.64
CA SER A 86 -12.44 11.64 -9.74
C SER A 86 -13.15 11.68 -11.09
N PRO A 87 -12.57 12.29 -12.15
CA PRO A 87 -13.16 12.35 -13.49
C PRO A 87 -13.52 10.97 -14.07
N ASP A 88 -12.75 9.93 -13.75
CA ASP A 88 -13.02 8.54 -14.15
C ASP A 88 -14.06 7.82 -13.25
N GLY A 89 -14.53 8.48 -12.19
CA GLY A 89 -15.47 7.94 -11.21
C GLY A 89 -14.92 6.84 -10.29
N ASN A 90 -13.64 6.48 -10.40
CA ASN A 90 -13.05 5.35 -9.69
C ASN A 90 -12.54 5.69 -8.28
N ALA A 91 -12.38 6.97 -7.96
CA ALA A 91 -12.01 7.44 -6.64
C ALA A 91 -12.97 8.49 -6.11
N ILE A 92 -13.07 8.60 -4.79
CA ILE A 92 -13.92 9.58 -4.10
C ILE A 92 -13.15 10.17 -2.92
N VAL A 93 -13.39 11.45 -2.66
CA VAL A 93 -12.93 12.12 -1.45
C VAL A 93 -13.82 11.71 -0.29
N GLY A 94 -13.24 11.03 0.68
CA GLY A 94 -13.89 10.62 1.90
C GLY A 94 -13.79 11.66 3.02
N LEU A 95 -14.40 11.34 4.17
CA LEU A 95 -14.30 12.16 5.36
C LEU A 95 -12.86 12.18 5.90
N GLY A 96 -12.44 13.29 6.50
CA GLY A 96 -11.11 13.46 7.07
C GLY A 96 -9.98 13.44 6.05
N GLY A 97 -10.27 13.71 4.76
CA GLY A 97 -9.26 13.80 3.72
C GLY A 97 -8.74 12.46 3.20
N GLN A 98 -9.39 11.36 3.50
CA GLN A 98 -9.04 10.05 2.94
C GLN A 98 -9.61 9.90 1.53
N LEU A 99 -8.76 9.62 0.54
CA LEU A 99 -9.24 9.19 -0.77
C LEU A 99 -9.54 7.69 -0.73
N LEU A 100 -10.69 7.31 -1.28
CA LEU A 100 -11.15 5.93 -1.28
C LEU A 100 -11.37 5.46 -2.72
N LEU A 101 -10.93 4.24 -3.01
CA LEU A 101 -11.23 3.57 -4.27
C LEU A 101 -12.69 3.07 -4.23
N ARG A 102 -13.46 3.36 -5.30
CA ARG A 102 -14.85 2.91 -5.39
C ARG A 102 -15.13 2.06 -6.63
N GLY A 103 -14.30 2.12 -7.63
CA GLY A 103 -14.50 1.43 -8.92
C GLY A 103 -13.23 0.76 -9.42
N GLY A 104 -13.13 0.61 -10.72
CA GLY A 104 -12.03 -0.05 -11.40
C GLY A 104 -12.31 -1.52 -11.69
N THR A 105 -11.30 -2.23 -12.22
CA THR A 105 -11.43 -3.61 -12.73
C THR A 105 -11.82 -4.63 -11.67
N ASN A 106 -11.67 -4.32 -10.39
CA ASN A 106 -11.99 -5.22 -9.28
C ASN A 106 -13.34 -4.92 -8.61
N ALA A 107 -14.14 -3.96 -9.13
CA ALA A 107 -15.47 -3.63 -8.60
C ALA A 107 -15.50 -3.51 -7.07
N ILE A 108 -14.59 -2.70 -6.51
CA ILE A 108 -14.35 -2.61 -5.05
C ILE A 108 -15.63 -2.33 -4.28
N LEU A 109 -16.44 -1.38 -4.76
CA LEU A 109 -17.65 -0.99 -4.06
C LEU A 109 -18.67 -2.14 -4.07
N ASP A 110 -18.83 -2.82 -5.21
CA ASP A 110 -19.75 -3.94 -5.34
C ASP A 110 -19.32 -5.13 -4.47
N GLN A 111 -18.00 -5.37 -4.37
CA GLN A 111 -17.49 -6.36 -3.41
C GLN A 111 -17.77 -5.93 -1.98
N PHE A 112 -17.56 -4.65 -1.65
CA PHE A 112 -17.75 -4.13 -0.31
C PHE A 112 -19.22 -4.19 0.13
N THR A 113 -20.15 -3.87 -0.77
CA THR A 113 -21.60 -3.91 -0.48
C THR A 113 -22.18 -5.32 -0.56
N GLY A 114 -21.41 -6.30 -1.06
CA GLY A 114 -21.89 -7.67 -1.24
C GLY A 114 -22.80 -7.82 -2.47
N GLU A 115 -22.69 -6.92 -3.45
CA GLU A 115 -23.42 -6.98 -4.72
C GLU A 115 -22.72 -7.87 -5.76
N VAL A 116 -21.44 -8.18 -5.55
CA VAL A 116 -20.71 -9.04 -6.48
C VAL A 116 -21.26 -10.47 -6.43
N GLU A 117 -21.62 -11.01 -7.59
CA GLU A 117 -22.04 -12.39 -7.72
C GLU A 117 -20.83 -13.30 -7.79
N MET A 118 -20.79 -14.29 -6.89
CA MET A 118 -19.75 -15.32 -6.87
C MET A 118 -20.26 -16.57 -7.57
N ALA A 119 -19.35 -17.32 -8.22
CA ALA A 119 -19.70 -18.66 -8.72
C ALA A 119 -20.23 -19.53 -7.58
N PRO A 120 -21.19 -20.44 -7.84
CA PRO A 120 -21.80 -21.26 -6.77
C PRO A 120 -20.78 -22.07 -5.96
N ASP A 121 -19.73 -22.53 -6.59
CA ASP A 121 -18.65 -23.36 -6.06
C ASP A 121 -17.42 -22.54 -5.59
N TRP A 122 -17.45 -21.22 -5.76
CA TRP A 122 -16.32 -20.34 -5.45
C TRP A 122 -15.67 -20.58 -4.07
N LEU A 123 -16.47 -20.79 -3.02
CA LEU A 123 -15.94 -21.00 -1.67
C LEU A 123 -15.32 -22.40 -1.54
N ASP A 124 -15.91 -23.39 -2.16
CA ASP A 124 -15.42 -24.77 -2.16
C ASP A 124 -14.12 -24.86 -2.97
N ASP A 125 -14.03 -24.16 -4.09
CA ASP A 125 -12.79 -24.04 -4.88
C ASP A 125 -11.65 -23.39 -4.06
N TRP A 126 -11.95 -22.33 -3.30
CA TRP A 126 -10.98 -21.73 -2.38
C TRP A 126 -10.52 -22.69 -1.28
N ARG A 127 -11.43 -23.47 -0.72
CA ARG A 127 -11.12 -24.50 0.30
C ARG A 127 -10.20 -25.58 -0.29
N GLU A 128 -10.60 -26.16 -1.41
CA GLU A 128 -9.83 -27.21 -2.08
C GLU A 128 -8.42 -26.71 -2.41
N LEU A 129 -8.33 -25.56 -3.08
CA LEU A 129 -7.06 -24.93 -3.42
C LEU A 129 -6.15 -24.75 -2.20
N THR A 130 -6.69 -24.19 -1.11
CA THR A 130 -5.92 -23.90 0.09
C THR A 130 -5.45 -25.18 0.77
N LEU A 131 -6.31 -26.20 0.86
CA LEU A 131 -5.96 -27.51 1.45
C LEU A 131 -4.86 -28.21 0.65
N VAL A 132 -4.94 -28.21 -0.69
CA VAL A 132 -3.91 -28.79 -1.56
C VAL A 132 -2.57 -28.09 -1.34
N ARG A 133 -2.55 -26.76 -1.37
CA ARG A 133 -1.31 -25.99 -1.18
C ARG A 133 -0.72 -26.19 0.22
N ARG A 134 -1.54 -26.23 1.24
CA ARG A 134 -1.10 -26.49 2.63
C ARG A 134 -0.47 -27.86 2.77
N ALA A 135 -1.03 -28.88 2.11
CA ALA A 135 -0.44 -30.22 2.10
C ALA A 135 0.94 -30.21 1.44
N GLU A 136 1.10 -29.56 0.29
CA GLU A 136 2.39 -29.40 -0.38
C GLU A 136 3.42 -28.62 0.47
N ILE A 137 2.98 -27.53 1.13
CA ILE A 137 3.81 -26.71 2.02
C ILE A 137 4.27 -27.55 3.24
N ALA A 138 3.37 -28.31 3.84
CA ALA A 138 3.68 -29.17 4.98
C ALA A 138 4.64 -30.31 4.59
N GLU A 139 4.45 -30.94 3.41
CA GLU A 139 5.37 -31.94 2.88
C GLU A 139 6.79 -31.38 2.65
N MET A 140 6.89 -30.11 2.28
CA MET A 140 8.16 -29.41 2.11
C MET A 140 8.75 -28.92 3.46
N GLY A 141 8.03 -29.02 4.57
CA GLY A 141 8.47 -28.59 5.90
C GLY A 141 8.62 -27.06 6.05
N LEU A 142 7.88 -26.27 5.27
CA LEU A 142 8.00 -24.82 5.23
C LEU A 142 7.19 -24.14 6.37
N ALA A 143 7.76 -23.12 6.98
CA ALA A 143 6.97 -22.15 7.73
C ALA A 143 6.14 -21.32 6.74
N SER A 144 4.84 -21.11 7.00
CA SER A 144 4.00 -20.47 6.01
C SER A 144 2.89 -19.61 6.59
N ALA A 145 2.43 -18.64 5.80
CA ALA A 145 1.24 -17.86 6.06
C ALA A 145 0.44 -17.62 4.77
N LEU A 146 -0.89 -17.62 4.89
CA LEU A 146 -1.81 -17.09 3.89
C LEU A 146 -2.37 -15.78 4.43
N LEU A 147 -2.04 -14.68 3.77
CA LEU A 147 -2.43 -13.33 4.19
C LEU A 147 -3.35 -12.67 3.16
N MET A 148 -4.49 -12.21 3.60
CA MET A 148 -5.32 -11.28 2.85
C MET A 148 -5.20 -9.89 3.47
N VAL A 149 -4.74 -8.93 2.68
CA VAL A 149 -4.62 -7.53 3.13
C VAL A 149 -5.99 -6.87 2.97
N PRO A 150 -6.60 -6.34 4.05
CA PRO A 150 -7.85 -5.60 3.96
C PRO A 150 -7.74 -4.45 2.96
N ASP A 151 -8.80 -4.16 2.23
CA ASP A 151 -8.84 -2.96 1.40
C ASP A 151 -9.05 -1.71 2.27
N LYS A 152 -8.55 -0.58 1.79
CA LYS A 152 -8.67 0.70 2.51
C LYS A 152 -10.12 1.02 2.89
N LEU A 153 -11.08 0.75 2.00
CA LEU A 153 -12.50 0.94 2.27
C LEU A 153 -12.99 0.07 3.43
N ALA A 154 -12.47 -1.15 3.58
CA ALA A 154 -12.83 -2.02 4.68
C ALA A 154 -12.38 -1.49 6.04
N VAL A 155 -11.23 -0.82 6.08
CA VAL A 155 -10.68 -0.22 7.31
C VAL A 155 -11.34 1.12 7.62
N TYR A 156 -11.60 1.94 6.60
CA TYR A 156 -12.14 3.29 6.71
C TYR A 156 -13.59 3.40 6.20
N GLU A 157 -14.43 2.42 6.48
CA GLU A 157 -15.84 2.44 6.11
C GLU A 157 -16.55 3.71 6.61
N ASP A 158 -16.25 4.13 7.83
CA ASP A 158 -16.77 5.33 8.47
C ASP A 158 -16.32 6.64 7.78
N ARG A 159 -15.32 6.58 6.92
CA ARG A 159 -14.83 7.71 6.13
C ARG A 159 -15.49 7.81 4.76
N TYR A 160 -16.30 6.84 4.36
CA TYR A 160 -17.03 6.95 3.10
C TYR A 160 -18.09 8.04 3.22
N PRO A 161 -18.21 8.99 2.25
CA PRO A 161 -19.00 10.21 2.44
C PRO A 161 -20.51 10.01 2.27
N GLU A 162 -20.92 8.84 1.79
CA GLU A 162 -22.30 8.46 1.52
C GLU A 162 -22.63 7.18 2.31
N PRO A 163 -23.85 6.95 2.77
CA PRO A 163 -24.22 5.68 3.37
C PRO A 163 -24.00 4.52 2.40
N LEU A 164 -23.33 3.46 2.86
CA LEU A 164 -23.13 2.23 2.09
C LEU A 164 -24.17 1.18 2.53
N GLU A 165 -25.09 0.86 1.65
CA GLU A 165 -26.06 -0.21 1.90
C GLU A 165 -25.41 -1.55 1.64
N ARG A 166 -25.20 -2.33 2.70
CA ARG A 166 -24.70 -3.70 2.61
C ARG A 166 -25.82 -4.67 2.28
N ARG A 167 -25.67 -5.41 1.17
CA ARG A 167 -26.64 -6.43 0.71
C ARG A 167 -26.24 -7.84 1.10
N GLY A 168 -24.99 -8.03 1.49
CA GLY A 168 -24.46 -9.31 1.89
C GLY A 168 -23.05 -9.23 2.46
N PRO A 169 -22.50 -10.36 2.91
CA PRO A 169 -21.11 -10.42 3.33
C PRO A 169 -20.18 -10.26 2.12
N ARG A 170 -19.09 -9.55 2.32
CA ARG A 170 -18.00 -9.42 1.33
C ARG A 170 -17.38 -10.80 1.05
N PRO A 171 -16.78 -11.01 -0.15
CA PRO A 171 -16.01 -12.23 -0.42
C PRO A 171 -14.94 -12.48 0.65
N ALA A 172 -14.22 -11.43 1.07
CA ALA A 172 -13.21 -11.50 2.13
C ALA A 172 -13.78 -12.00 3.47
N GLU A 173 -14.94 -11.51 3.88
CA GLU A 173 -15.59 -11.95 5.12
C GLU A 173 -16.00 -13.43 5.06
N ARG A 174 -16.46 -13.88 3.89
CA ARG A 174 -16.79 -15.30 3.67
C ARG A 174 -15.58 -16.20 3.75
N LEU A 175 -14.45 -15.79 3.16
CA LEU A 175 -13.18 -16.54 3.27
C LEU A 175 -12.67 -16.53 4.71
N TRP A 176 -12.65 -15.38 5.35
CA TRP A 176 -12.16 -15.25 6.73
C TRP A 176 -13.03 -16.03 7.73
N ALA A 177 -14.36 -16.10 7.50
CA ALA A 177 -15.27 -16.91 8.30
C ALA A 177 -15.15 -18.42 8.06
N THR A 178 -14.20 -18.87 7.21
CA THR A 178 -13.95 -20.27 6.89
C THR A 178 -12.65 -20.72 7.61
N PRO A 179 -12.75 -21.35 8.79
CA PRO A 179 -11.57 -21.63 9.64
C PRO A 179 -10.53 -22.52 8.97
N GLU A 180 -10.96 -23.41 8.08
CA GLU A 180 -10.10 -24.36 7.36
C GLU A 180 -9.06 -23.67 6.47
N LEU A 181 -9.31 -22.42 6.07
CA LEU A 181 -8.36 -21.64 5.28
C LEU A 181 -7.17 -21.13 6.11
N GLU A 182 -7.32 -21.04 7.44
CA GLU A 182 -6.32 -20.42 8.32
C GLU A 182 -5.81 -19.07 7.78
N LEU A 183 -6.75 -18.29 7.23
CA LEU A 183 -6.47 -17.04 6.56
C LEU A 183 -6.22 -15.94 7.59
N LEU A 184 -5.06 -15.30 7.50
CA LEU A 184 -4.77 -14.08 8.25
C LEU A 184 -5.47 -12.90 7.54
N TYR A 185 -6.30 -12.20 8.30
CA TYR A 185 -7.00 -11.02 7.82
C TYR A 185 -7.08 -9.98 8.95
N PRO A 186 -6.01 -9.18 9.15
CA PRO A 186 -5.85 -8.28 10.30
C PRO A 186 -6.68 -7.00 10.17
N LEU A 187 -7.97 -7.14 9.87
CA LEU A 187 -8.91 -6.03 9.69
C LEU A 187 -9.12 -5.25 11.00
N GLU A 188 -9.38 -5.97 12.09
CA GLU A 188 -9.71 -5.35 13.37
C GLU A 188 -8.49 -4.64 13.99
N GLU A 189 -7.29 -5.18 13.81
CA GLU A 189 -6.04 -4.55 14.23
C GLU A 189 -5.80 -3.24 13.48
N LEU A 190 -6.02 -3.24 12.16
CA LEU A 190 -5.89 -2.03 11.35
C LEU A 190 -6.98 -1.00 11.69
N ARG A 191 -8.23 -1.42 11.92
CA ARG A 191 -9.32 -0.54 12.35
C ARG A 191 -9.02 0.09 13.71
N ALA A 192 -8.54 -0.69 14.66
CA ALA A 192 -8.18 -0.19 15.99
C ALA A 192 -7.06 0.86 15.90
N ALA A 193 -6.04 0.62 15.12
CA ALA A 193 -4.96 1.59 14.91
C ALA A 193 -5.45 2.84 14.15
N ALA A 194 -6.35 2.69 13.17
CA ALA A 194 -6.92 3.78 12.39
C ALA A 194 -7.72 4.79 13.22
N MET A 195 -8.10 4.45 14.44
CA MET A 195 -8.74 5.37 15.39
C MET A 195 -7.80 6.47 15.89
N SER A 196 -6.48 6.25 15.86
CA SER A 196 -5.48 7.18 16.40
C SER A 196 -4.43 7.64 15.40
N GLU A 197 -4.23 6.90 14.32
CA GLU A 197 -3.20 7.18 13.32
C GLU A 197 -3.62 6.71 11.92
N ASP A 198 -3.06 7.29 10.87
CA ASP A 198 -3.32 6.80 9.52
C ASP A 198 -2.56 5.48 9.27
N VAL A 199 -3.29 4.41 9.02
CA VAL A 199 -2.72 3.11 8.62
C VAL A 199 -2.68 2.93 7.10
N TYR A 200 -3.43 3.74 6.35
CA TYR A 200 -3.34 3.86 4.89
C TYR A 200 -2.92 5.25 4.49
N LEU A 201 -2.17 5.34 3.39
CA LEU A 201 -1.80 6.62 2.78
C LEU A 201 -3.07 7.36 2.32
N ARG A 202 -3.16 8.67 2.59
CA ARG A 202 -4.38 9.44 2.32
C ARG A 202 -4.79 9.45 0.86
N THR A 203 -3.82 9.61 -0.03
CA THR A 203 -4.01 9.76 -1.47
C THR A 203 -3.68 8.50 -2.26
N ASP A 204 -3.54 7.35 -1.58
CA ASP A 204 -3.13 6.10 -2.19
C ASP A 204 -3.91 4.91 -1.58
N THR A 205 -3.97 3.80 -2.30
CA THR A 205 -4.61 2.57 -1.81
C THR A 205 -3.73 1.74 -0.88
N HIS A 206 -2.44 2.08 -0.75
CA HIS A 206 -1.48 1.31 0.04
C HIS A 206 -1.41 1.78 1.49
N LEU A 207 -0.88 0.90 2.32
CA LEU A 207 -0.66 1.16 3.75
C LEU A 207 0.45 2.19 3.97
N THR A 208 0.37 2.90 5.09
CA THR A 208 1.51 3.64 5.63
C THR A 208 2.59 2.69 6.12
N PHE A 209 3.76 3.21 6.46
CA PHE A 209 4.81 2.40 7.10
C PHE A 209 4.31 1.73 8.38
N ARG A 210 3.51 2.46 9.17
CA ARG A 210 2.88 1.93 10.38
C ARG A 210 1.87 0.82 10.07
N GLY A 211 1.03 0.99 9.06
CA GLY A 211 0.09 -0.05 8.63
C GLY A 211 0.80 -1.33 8.18
N ASN A 212 1.90 -1.18 7.43
CA ASN A 212 2.73 -2.32 7.02
C ASN A 212 3.44 -3.00 8.19
N ASP A 213 3.91 -2.25 9.22
CA ASP A 213 4.46 -2.83 10.46
C ASP A 213 3.41 -3.68 11.18
N LEU A 214 2.17 -3.20 11.28
CA LEU A 214 1.07 -3.98 11.87
C LEU A 214 0.80 -5.27 11.11
N LEU A 215 0.73 -5.21 9.76
CA LEU A 215 0.60 -6.41 8.94
C LEU A 215 1.76 -7.38 9.17
N PHE A 216 3.00 -6.88 9.14
CA PHE A 216 4.18 -7.71 9.31
C PHE A 216 4.19 -8.40 10.68
N ARG A 217 3.74 -7.72 11.73
CA ARG A 217 3.65 -8.32 13.09
C ARG A 217 2.70 -9.51 13.15
N SER A 218 1.64 -9.54 12.35
CA SER A 218 0.75 -10.71 12.27
C SER A 218 1.41 -11.94 11.63
N LEU A 219 2.52 -11.75 10.91
CA LEU A 219 3.26 -12.80 10.22
C LEU A 219 4.37 -13.45 11.09
N ILE A 220 4.75 -12.84 12.21
CA ILE A 220 5.89 -13.26 13.03
C ILE A 220 5.74 -14.72 13.48
N ALA A 221 4.63 -15.04 14.12
CA ALA A 221 4.39 -16.40 14.63
C ALA A 221 4.18 -17.43 13.51
N PRO A 222 3.34 -17.20 12.48
CA PRO A 222 3.14 -18.15 11.39
C PRO A 222 4.41 -18.45 10.60
N LEU A 223 5.27 -17.44 10.37
CA LEU A 223 6.55 -17.63 9.67
C LEU A 223 7.68 -18.13 10.59
N GLY A 224 7.37 -18.44 11.86
CA GLY A 224 8.35 -18.93 12.83
C GLY A 224 9.50 -17.96 13.09
N ILE A 225 9.23 -16.65 13.02
CA ILE A 225 10.21 -15.60 13.32
C ILE A 225 10.33 -15.46 14.83
N ALA A 226 11.54 -15.46 15.37
CA ALA A 226 11.77 -15.20 16.77
C ALA A 226 11.41 -13.73 17.09
N ALA A 227 10.46 -13.50 17.99
CA ALA A 227 10.00 -12.14 18.30
C ALA A 227 11.13 -11.20 18.75
N ALA A 228 12.14 -11.74 19.46
CA ALA A 228 13.33 -10.99 19.87
C ALA A 228 14.25 -10.58 18.70
N SER A 229 14.07 -11.17 17.53
CA SER A 229 14.84 -10.85 16.32
C SER A 229 14.21 -9.74 15.48
N VAL A 230 12.99 -9.31 15.82
CA VAL A 230 12.28 -8.26 15.07
C VAL A 230 12.78 -6.89 15.53
N PRO A 231 13.33 -6.07 14.64
CA PRO A 231 13.74 -4.71 14.97
C PRO A 231 12.57 -3.85 15.47
N ASP A 232 12.90 -2.83 16.26
CA ASP A 232 11.92 -1.79 16.57
C ASP A 232 11.77 -0.86 15.35
N PHE A 233 10.85 -1.22 14.46
CA PHE A 233 10.58 -0.43 13.26
C PHE A 233 10.02 0.95 13.58
N ALA A 234 9.36 1.14 14.73
CA ALA A 234 8.83 2.43 15.13
C ALA A 234 9.94 3.45 15.48
N ALA A 235 11.11 2.98 15.87
CA ALA A 235 12.28 3.82 16.15
C ALA A 235 13.13 4.15 14.90
N MET A 236 12.77 3.63 13.72
CA MET A 236 13.56 3.86 12.51
C MET A 236 13.40 5.31 12.00
N PRO A 237 14.48 5.93 11.50
CA PRO A 237 14.39 7.24 10.90
C PRO A 237 13.60 7.18 9.59
N LEU A 238 12.59 8.04 9.48
CA LEU A 238 11.77 8.17 8.29
C LEU A 238 12.10 9.48 7.57
N ARG A 239 12.02 9.49 6.26
CA ARG A 239 11.93 10.70 5.45
C ARG A 239 10.47 10.96 5.08
N SER A 240 10.10 12.23 4.96
CA SER A 240 8.78 12.65 4.52
C SER A 240 8.87 13.39 3.20
N TYR A 241 7.94 13.10 2.28
CA TYR A 241 7.88 13.72 0.97
C TYR A 241 6.45 13.69 0.40
N PRO A 242 6.12 14.62 -0.52
CA PRO A 242 4.78 14.65 -1.11
C PRO A 242 4.60 13.60 -2.20
N ILE A 243 3.41 13.00 -2.24
CA ILE A 243 2.98 12.12 -3.33
C ILE A 243 1.51 12.34 -3.67
N SER A 244 1.15 12.13 -4.92
CA SER A 244 -0.25 12.05 -5.33
C SER A 244 -0.85 10.65 -5.18
N GLY A 245 0.00 9.61 -5.12
CA GLY A 245 -0.44 8.23 -5.03
C GLY A 245 -1.31 7.77 -6.21
N ASP A 246 -1.82 6.55 -6.11
CA ASP A 246 -2.66 5.94 -7.15
C ASP A 246 -4.09 6.50 -7.18
N LEU A 247 -4.57 7.06 -6.07
CA LEU A 247 -5.87 7.72 -5.98
C LEU A 247 -5.79 9.21 -6.29
N GLY A 248 -4.82 9.93 -5.72
CA GLY A 248 -4.67 11.36 -5.95
C GLY A 248 -4.36 11.70 -7.41
N ASN A 249 -3.68 10.81 -8.11
CA ASN A 249 -3.42 10.91 -9.56
C ASN A 249 -4.68 10.89 -10.43
N LYS A 250 -5.80 10.40 -9.91
CA LYS A 250 -7.09 10.33 -10.63
C LYS A 250 -7.82 11.66 -10.67
N PHE A 251 -7.40 12.64 -9.87
CA PHE A 251 -8.03 13.97 -9.82
C PHE A 251 -7.30 14.98 -10.71
N GLN A 252 -8.02 16.02 -11.13
CA GLN A 252 -7.50 17.15 -11.88
C GLN A 252 -8.04 18.45 -11.26
N PRO A 253 -7.18 19.26 -10.64
CA PRO A 253 -5.76 19.02 -10.36
C PRO A 253 -5.53 17.81 -9.44
N GLN A 254 -4.30 17.29 -9.41
CA GLN A 254 -3.96 16.14 -8.58
C GLN A 254 -4.05 16.48 -7.10
N ILE A 255 -4.45 15.50 -6.29
CA ILE A 255 -4.46 15.61 -4.83
C ILE A 255 -3.18 14.97 -4.29
N VAL A 256 -2.47 15.69 -3.43
CA VAL A 256 -1.20 15.27 -2.85
C VAL A 256 -1.31 15.16 -1.33
N SER A 257 -0.64 14.18 -0.76
CA SER A 257 -0.42 14.06 0.68
C SER A 257 1.05 13.78 0.98
N ILE A 258 1.44 13.97 2.22
CA ILE A 258 2.78 13.63 2.68
C ILE A 258 2.81 12.16 3.08
N VAL A 259 3.81 11.43 2.60
CA VAL A 259 4.14 10.08 3.05
C VAL A 259 5.42 10.11 3.88
N SER A 260 5.49 9.23 4.87
CA SER A 260 6.69 9.03 5.69
C SER A 260 7.09 7.57 5.64
N GLU A 261 8.33 7.29 5.23
CA GLU A 261 8.86 5.94 5.09
C GLU A 261 10.37 5.89 5.31
N PRO A 262 10.96 4.70 5.57
CA PRO A 262 12.42 4.55 5.52
C PRO A 262 12.96 4.97 4.16
N ASN A 263 14.09 5.67 4.16
CA ASN A 263 14.74 6.14 2.92
C ASN A 263 15.78 5.17 2.35
N THR A 264 15.93 4.00 2.97
CA THR A 264 16.94 3.00 2.60
C THR A 264 16.38 1.58 2.70
N LEU A 265 17.10 0.65 2.11
CA LEU A 265 16.87 -0.79 2.29
C LEU A 265 17.45 -1.34 3.60
N GLY A 266 17.93 -0.48 4.52
CA GLY A 266 18.64 -0.92 5.72
C GLY A 266 19.94 -1.64 5.34
N ALA A 267 20.16 -2.83 5.92
CA ALA A 267 21.29 -3.69 5.60
C ALA A 267 21.06 -4.60 4.39
N ALA A 268 19.84 -4.58 3.81
CA ALA A 268 19.51 -5.40 2.65
C ALA A 268 19.99 -4.72 1.35
N GLU A 269 20.35 -5.54 0.36
CA GLU A 269 20.65 -5.13 -1.01
C GLU A 269 19.73 -5.88 -2.00
N ILE A 270 19.46 -5.27 -3.16
CA ILE A 270 18.74 -5.94 -4.26
C ILE A 270 19.77 -6.65 -5.12
N ILE A 271 19.68 -7.99 -5.20
CA ILE A 271 20.61 -8.82 -5.98
C ILE A 271 20.01 -9.31 -7.30
N ALA A 272 18.69 -9.21 -7.48
CA ALA A 272 18.01 -9.46 -8.74
C ALA A 272 16.70 -8.66 -8.82
N ASP A 273 16.41 -8.10 -9.98
CA ASP A 273 15.19 -7.32 -10.24
C ASP A 273 14.90 -7.31 -11.75
N ASN A 274 13.72 -7.81 -12.16
CA ASN A 274 13.26 -7.74 -13.54
C ASN A 274 12.12 -6.70 -13.72
N ARG A 275 11.88 -5.87 -12.71
CA ARG A 275 10.77 -4.92 -12.69
C ARG A 275 10.76 -3.99 -13.89
N ALA A 276 11.93 -3.39 -14.20
CA ALA A 276 12.01 -2.41 -15.29
C ALA A 276 11.59 -3.01 -16.65
N GLU A 277 11.89 -4.28 -16.88
CA GLU A 277 11.53 -4.99 -18.09
C GLU A 277 10.02 -5.25 -18.16
N ILE A 278 9.43 -5.69 -17.05
CA ILE A 278 7.99 -5.99 -16.93
C ILE A 278 7.15 -4.70 -17.01
N GLU A 279 7.58 -3.63 -16.33
CA GLU A 279 6.88 -2.33 -16.37
C GLU A 279 6.98 -1.65 -17.75
N ALA A 280 8.06 -1.86 -18.48
CA ALA A 280 8.23 -1.31 -19.83
C ALA A 280 7.14 -1.78 -20.81
N VAL A 281 6.55 -2.96 -20.57
CA VAL A 281 5.42 -3.49 -21.36
C VAL A 281 4.07 -3.26 -20.68
N GLY A 282 4.01 -2.43 -19.63
CA GLY A 282 2.78 -2.10 -18.90
C GLY A 282 2.24 -3.23 -18.03
N GLY A 283 3.07 -4.21 -17.69
CA GLY A 283 2.72 -5.36 -16.86
C GLY A 283 3.16 -5.22 -15.40
N HIS A 284 2.70 -6.17 -14.58
CA HIS A 284 3.14 -6.35 -13.19
C HIS A 284 3.37 -7.84 -12.88
N VAL A 285 2.54 -8.74 -13.41
CA VAL A 285 2.59 -10.16 -13.13
C VAL A 285 3.92 -10.76 -13.61
N GLY A 286 4.58 -11.50 -12.71
CA GLY A 286 5.90 -12.08 -12.97
C GLY A 286 7.06 -11.14 -12.58
N THR A 287 6.78 -9.93 -12.08
CA THR A 287 7.84 -9.10 -11.44
C THR A 287 8.46 -9.90 -10.32
N ARG A 288 9.78 -9.96 -10.33
CA ARG A 288 10.59 -10.63 -9.31
C ARG A 288 11.64 -9.67 -8.78
N ARG A 289 11.73 -9.57 -7.46
CA ARG A 289 12.81 -8.86 -6.78
C ARG A 289 13.38 -9.74 -5.69
N VAL A 290 14.70 -9.82 -5.62
CA VAL A 290 15.42 -10.61 -4.62
C VAL A 290 16.27 -9.67 -3.76
N PHE A 291 16.02 -9.73 -2.46
CA PHE A 291 16.80 -9.01 -1.46
C PHE A 291 17.75 -9.97 -0.76
N ARG A 292 18.96 -9.50 -0.44
CA ARG A 292 19.91 -10.21 0.39
C ARG A 292 20.36 -9.32 1.55
N ASN A 293 20.40 -9.89 2.76
CA ASN A 293 20.84 -9.22 3.98
C ASN A 293 21.75 -10.16 4.77
N GLU A 294 23.04 -9.99 4.63
CA GLU A 294 24.03 -10.83 5.33
C GLU A 294 24.06 -10.58 6.85
N SER A 295 23.45 -9.49 7.32
CA SER A 295 23.30 -9.17 8.74
C SER A 295 21.97 -9.61 9.32
N ALA A 296 21.11 -10.26 8.52
CA ALA A 296 19.78 -10.67 8.95
C ALA A 296 19.83 -11.60 10.17
N PRO A 297 18.94 -11.40 11.14
CA PRO A 297 18.87 -12.24 12.33
C PRO A 297 18.39 -13.66 12.04
N ASP A 298 17.66 -13.89 10.97
CA ASP A 298 17.17 -15.19 10.51
C ASP A 298 17.92 -15.58 9.22
N ARG A 299 18.61 -16.71 9.25
CA ARG A 299 19.47 -17.16 8.13
C ARG A 299 18.69 -17.85 7.02
N ARG A 300 17.39 -18.05 7.17
CA ARG A 300 16.53 -18.70 6.19
C ARG A 300 16.36 -17.85 4.92
N VAL A 301 15.97 -18.54 3.84
CA VAL A 301 15.45 -17.96 2.61
C VAL A 301 13.93 -17.92 2.70
N ALA A 302 13.32 -16.78 2.37
CA ALA A 302 11.89 -16.61 2.36
C ALA A 302 11.38 -16.23 0.96
N VAL A 303 10.21 -16.73 0.59
CA VAL A 303 9.52 -16.35 -0.66
C VAL A 303 8.17 -15.72 -0.33
N LEU A 304 7.89 -14.57 -0.93
CA LEU A 304 6.61 -13.86 -0.90
C LEU A 304 5.99 -13.87 -2.30
N PHE A 305 4.91 -14.61 -2.48
CA PHE A 305 4.01 -14.43 -3.60
C PHE A 305 2.95 -13.41 -3.22
N GLY A 306 2.84 -12.30 -3.96
CA GLY A 306 1.97 -11.21 -3.53
C GLY A 306 1.63 -10.21 -4.63
N ASP A 307 1.08 -9.10 -4.22
CA ASP A 307 0.73 -7.96 -5.08
C ASP A 307 1.45 -6.67 -4.62
N SER A 308 0.89 -5.52 -4.95
CA SER A 308 1.46 -4.22 -4.60
C SER A 308 1.59 -3.94 -3.09
N PHE A 309 0.89 -4.64 -2.23
CA PHE A 309 1.10 -4.58 -0.78
C PHE A 309 2.37 -5.33 -0.36
N GLY A 310 2.74 -6.36 -1.10
CA GLY A 310 4.02 -7.04 -0.92
C GLY A 310 5.18 -6.17 -1.36
N PHE A 311 5.03 -5.47 -2.47
CA PHE A 311 6.02 -4.55 -3.01
C PHE A 311 5.36 -3.52 -3.92
N SER A 312 5.60 -2.25 -3.65
CA SER A 312 5.25 -1.15 -4.54
C SER A 312 6.52 -0.53 -5.13
N ALA A 313 6.48 -0.22 -6.42
CA ALA A 313 7.57 0.48 -7.10
C ALA A 313 7.78 1.91 -6.56
N ALA A 314 6.71 2.50 -6.01
CA ALA A 314 6.73 3.87 -5.50
C ALA A 314 7.27 3.99 -4.07
N PHE A 315 7.26 2.88 -3.29
CA PHE A 315 7.54 2.91 -1.85
C PHE A 315 8.48 1.77 -1.43
N TYR A 316 9.36 2.04 -0.47
CA TYR A 316 10.19 0.99 0.15
C TYR A 316 9.43 0.15 1.19
N GLN A 317 8.26 0.57 1.61
CA GLN A 317 7.56 0.12 2.82
C GLN A 317 6.65 -1.10 2.65
N GLY A 318 6.65 -1.81 1.52
CA GLY A 318 5.86 -3.04 1.35
C GLY A 318 6.36 -4.20 2.25
N ILE A 319 5.54 -5.23 2.41
CA ILE A 319 5.84 -6.39 3.29
C ILE A 319 7.22 -7.00 2.96
N SER A 320 7.62 -7.03 1.68
CA SER A 320 8.94 -7.56 1.28
C SER A 320 10.11 -6.79 1.87
N TRP A 321 9.95 -5.47 2.11
CA TRP A 321 10.97 -4.68 2.81
C TRP A 321 11.16 -5.15 4.25
N PHE A 322 10.06 -5.39 4.99
CA PHE A 322 10.11 -5.90 6.37
C PHE A 322 10.73 -7.30 6.41
N MET A 323 10.33 -8.18 5.49
CA MET A 323 10.92 -9.52 5.37
C MET A 323 12.42 -9.47 5.09
N ALA A 324 12.89 -8.53 4.26
CA ALA A 324 14.31 -8.33 3.96
C ALA A 324 15.13 -7.82 5.15
N GLN A 325 14.50 -7.22 6.18
CA GLN A 325 15.20 -6.89 7.43
C GLN A 325 15.39 -8.12 8.33
N ILE A 326 14.59 -9.18 8.13
CA ILE A 326 14.57 -10.36 9.00
C ILE A 326 15.30 -11.55 8.38
N PHE A 327 14.99 -11.88 7.12
CA PHE A 327 15.52 -13.06 6.44
C PHE A 327 16.81 -12.72 5.68
N ARG A 328 17.76 -13.67 5.67
CA ARG A 328 19.01 -13.54 4.91
C ARG A 328 18.76 -13.32 3.43
N GLU A 329 17.72 -13.96 2.89
CA GLU A 329 17.32 -13.76 1.50
C GLU A 329 15.80 -13.73 1.41
N THR A 330 15.26 -12.75 0.70
CA THR A 330 13.82 -12.58 0.50
C THR A 330 13.52 -12.43 -0.99
N HIS A 331 12.71 -13.33 -1.53
CA HIS A 331 12.22 -13.28 -2.90
C HIS A 331 10.80 -12.73 -2.89
N PHE A 332 10.58 -11.59 -3.53
CA PHE A 332 9.25 -11.10 -3.85
C PHE A 332 8.89 -11.48 -5.29
N ILE A 333 7.68 -12.00 -5.48
CA ILE A 333 7.13 -12.38 -6.78
C ILE A 333 5.72 -11.82 -6.91
N TRP A 334 5.50 -10.97 -7.92
CA TRP A 334 4.19 -10.39 -8.15
C TRP A 334 3.22 -11.38 -8.78
N ILE A 335 2.52 -12.11 -7.96
CA ILE A 335 1.41 -13.01 -8.30
C ILE A 335 0.48 -13.03 -7.07
N PRO A 336 -0.63 -12.26 -7.08
CA PRO A 336 -1.58 -12.26 -5.96
C PRO A 336 -2.08 -13.67 -5.66
N PHE A 337 -1.98 -14.10 -4.40
CA PHE A 337 -2.31 -15.45 -3.97
C PHE A 337 -1.63 -16.56 -4.81
N GLY A 338 -0.46 -16.27 -5.38
CA GLY A 338 0.28 -17.20 -6.19
C GLY A 338 0.93 -18.35 -5.40
N TRP A 339 1.26 -19.45 -6.10
CA TRP A 339 2.01 -20.56 -5.53
C TRP A 339 2.80 -21.28 -6.65
N ASP A 340 4.12 -21.35 -6.49
CA ASP A 340 5.02 -22.10 -7.36
C ASP A 340 5.97 -22.94 -6.50
N PRO A 341 5.62 -24.22 -6.25
CA PRO A 341 6.45 -25.10 -5.43
C PRO A 341 7.81 -25.40 -6.06
N ASP A 342 7.93 -25.38 -7.37
CA ASP A 342 9.20 -25.63 -8.06
C ASP A 342 10.15 -24.46 -7.93
N TYR A 343 9.62 -23.24 -7.96
CA TYR A 343 10.39 -22.03 -7.61
C TYR A 343 10.89 -22.09 -6.17
N VAL A 344 10.01 -22.39 -5.22
CA VAL A 344 10.32 -22.48 -3.78
C VAL A 344 11.43 -23.51 -3.51
N ARG A 345 11.35 -24.69 -4.11
CA ARG A 345 12.39 -25.73 -4.02
C ARG A 345 13.72 -25.27 -4.62
N ARG A 346 13.67 -24.64 -5.80
CA ARG A 346 14.86 -24.21 -6.53
C ARG A 346 15.67 -23.18 -5.77
N VAL A 347 15.01 -22.25 -5.07
CA VAL A 347 15.69 -21.21 -4.27
C VAL A 347 16.03 -21.69 -2.86
N GLY A 348 15.61 -22.91 -2.48
CA GLY A 348 15.86 -23.46 -1.15
C GLY A 348 15.13 -22.69 -0.05
N ALA A 349 13.91 -22.22 -0.32
CA ALA A 349 13.15 -21.48 0.68
C ALA A 349 12.75 -22.37 1.87
N GLU A 350 12.70 -21.77 3.05
CA GLU A 350 12.31 -22.40 4.32
C GLU A 350 11.09 -21.68 4.93
N ALA A 351 10.73 -20.50 4.37
CA ALA A 351 9.53 -19.76 4.74
C ALA A 351 8.80 -19.27 3.48
N VAL A 352 7.47 -19.29 3.48
CA VAL A 352 6.66 -18.81 2.37
C VAL A 352 5.49 -17.98 2.87
N LEU A 353 5.28 -16.83 2.25
CA LEU A 353 4.10 -16.00 2.42
C LEU A 353 3.32 -15.97 1.11
N ILE A 354 2.06 -16.38 1.16
CA ILE A 354 1.09 -16.22 0.07
C ILE A 354 0.19 -15.06 0.45
N GLN A 355 0.27 -13.97 -0.30
CA GLN A 355 -0.44 -12.73 -0.01
C GLN A 355 -1.28 -12.27 -1.18
N GLY A 356 -2.43 -11.66 -0.89
CA GLY A 356 -3.24 -10.92 -1.85
C GLY A 356 -4.07 -9.86 -1.16
N ALA A 357 -4.37 -8.78 -1.88
CA ALA A 357 -5.33 -7.79 -1.42
C ALA A 357 -6.76 -8.37 -1.41
N GLU A 358 -7.58 -7.91 -0.50
CA GLU A 358 -8.99 -8.29 -0.38
C GLU A 358 -9.73 -8.25 -1.72
N ARG A 359 -9.45 -7.23 -2.55
CA ARG A 359 -10.08 -7.05 -3.86
C ARG A 359 -9.85 -8.19 -4.86
N PHE A 360 -8.85 -9.05 -4.62
CA PHE A 360 -8.59 -10.23 -5.45
C PHE A 360 -9.31 -11.48 -4.95
N ALA A 361 -9.91 -11.45 -3.77
CA ALA A 361 -10.58 -12.58 -3.13
C ALA A 361 -11.77 -13.12 -3.94
N ALA A 362 -12.43 -12.25 -4.71
CA ALA A 362 -13.54 -12.64 -5.56
C ALA A 362 -13.19 -13.67 -6.66
N ARG A 363 -11.90 -13.86 -6.95
CA ARG A 363 -11.41 -14.82 -7.95
C ARG A 363 -10.56 -15.89 -7.28
N VAL A 364 -10.88 -17.15 -7.56
CA VAL A 364 -10.02 -18.26 -7.15
C VAL A 364 -8.75 -18.23 -8.02
N PRO A 365 -7.55 -18.17 -7.42
CA PRO A 365 -6.32 -18.20 -8.19
C PRO A 365 -6.06 -19.61 -8.75
N PRO A 366 -5.21 -19.76 -9.80
CA PRO A 366 -4.85 -21.09 -10.31
C PRO A 366 -4.14 -21.92 -9.22
N PRO A 367 -4.26 -23.26 -9.28
CA PRO A 367 -3.61 -24.15 -8.29
C PRO A 367 -2.11 -23.92 -8.17
N ARG A 368 -1.43 -23.71 -9.29
CA ARG A 368 0.00 -23.38 -9.37
C ARG A 368 0.22 -22.21 -10.32
N SER A 369 1.27 -21.46 -10.04
CA SER A 369 1.72 -20.32 -10.84
C SER A 369 3.14 -20.58 -11.28
N GLU A 370 3.36 -20.68 -12.59
CA GLU A 370 4.71 -20.87 -13.13
C GLU A 370 5.39 -19.51 -13.30
N VAL A 371 6.22 -19.13 -12.34
CA VAL A 371 6.82 -17.78 -12.23
C VAL A 371 7.51 -17.34 -13.53
N GLU A 372 8.37 -18.18 -14.09
CA GLU A 372 9.10 -17.86 -15.32
C GLU A 372 8.19 -17.79 -16.53
N ALA A 373 7.21 -18.69 -16.63
CA ALA A 373 6.25 -18.69 -17.73
C ALA A 373 5.38 -17.44 -17.71
N LEU A 374 4.92 -17.03 -16.54
CA LEU A 374 4.12 -15.80 -16.35
C LEU A 374 4.93 -14.54 -16.68
N ALA A 375 6.19 -14.45 -16.25
CA ALA A 375 7.08 -13.36 -16.60
C ALA A 375 7.30 -13.30 -18.12
N ALA A 376 7.59 -14.45 -18.75
CA ALA A 376 7.78 -14.54 -20.20
C ALA A 376 6.49 -14.24 -20.98
N GLU A 377 5.31 -14.58 -20.46
CA GLU A 377 4.04 -14.22 -21.08
C GLU A 377 3.81 -12.70 -21.02
N THR A 378 4.07 -12.07 -19.85
CA THR A 378 3.93 -10.63 -19.69
C THR A 378 4.85 -9.88 -20.65
N LEU A 379 6.09 -10.32 -20.81
CA LEU A 379 7.06 -9.70 -21.72
C LEU A 379 6.73 -9.90 -23.22
N ARG A 380 5.83 -10.81 -23.57
CA ARG A 380 5.38 -11.04 -24.96
C ARG A 380 4.18 -10.20 -25.37
N ARG A 381 3.51 -9.56 -24.42
CA ARG A 381 2.36 -8.66 -24.66
C ARG A 381 2.80 -7.29 -25.10
#